data_6ca8ff34c80dfda017841c0aeaeb935c
#
_entry.id   6ca8ff34c80dfda017841c0aeaeb935c
#
_cell.length_a   1.000
_cell.length_b   1.000
_cell.length_c   1.000
_cell.angle_alpha   90.00
_cell.angle_beta   90.00
_cell.angle_gamma   90.00
#
_symmetry.space_group_name_H-M   'P 1'
#
loop_
_entity.id
_entity.type
_entity.pdbx_description
1 polymer ?
#
loop_
_entity_poly.entity_id
_entity_poly.type
_entity_poly.pdbx_seq_one_letter_code
_entity_poly.pdbx_strand_id
1 'polypeptide(L)'
;MKILLLGEHGQVSRELQLSLRGQGELIVRGRDRLDLSQPEQIRQQLRELRPELIINAAAHTAVDQAESEAQLAFAINATAPGILAEEAAALGAPLIHYSSDYVFDGTKNAPYAEDDVPNPLGVYGRSKLAGEQAIQAVGGAHLILRTSWVYSLHGRNFLLTMQRLLQERDSLNVVADQVGAPTWAGSIADATRQLVERWRHGHAGPWGLYHLSAQGEVSWFGFASAIAEQLRAQGKATATLQPIPSSAYPTPARRPLNSRLDCTRLQRDWHVQLSDWHSALLECLHSPR
;
A
#
# COMPACT_ATOMS: atom_id res chain seq x y z
N MET A 1 -14.21 20.30 5.41
CA MET A 1 -13.43 19.74 4.28
C MET A 1 -14.10 18.44 3.81
N LYS A 2 -14.33 18.32 2.52
CA LYS A 2 -14.93 17.12 1.91
C LYS A 2 -13.82 16.21 1.37
N ILE A 3 -13.72 15.00 1.90
CA ILE A 3 -12.69 14.02 1.56
C ILE A 3 -13.33 12.89 0.76
N LEU A 4 -12.87 12.65 -0.47
CA LEU A 4 -13.24 11.46 -1.24
C LEU A 4 -12.20 10.36 -1.01
N LEU A 5 -12.63 9.22 -0.44
CA LEU A 5 -11.81 8.03 -0.24
C LEU A 5 -12.28 6.91 -1.17
N LEU A 6 -11.37 6.42 -2.02
CA LEU A 6 -11.62 5.34 -2.96
C LEU A 6 -11.10 4.00 -2.43
N GLY A 7 -11.86 2.92 -2.70
CA GLY A 7 -11.47 1.54 -2.35
C GLY A 7 -12.08 1.02 -1.05
N GLU A 8 -13.35 1.26 -0.80
CA GLU A 8 -14.14 1.03 0.43
C GLU A 8 -13.75 -0.22 1.23
N HIS A 9 -13.50 -1.34 0.56
CA HIS A 9 -13.26 -2.63 1.22
C HIS A 9 -11.77 -3.01 1.32
N GLY A 10 -10.86 -2.17 0.80
CA GLY A 10 -9.42 -2.38 0.84
C GLY A 10 -8.85 -2.25 2.27
N GLN A 11 -7.73 -2.93 2.54
CA GLN A 11 -7.08 -2.92 3.86
C GLN A 11 -6.77 -1.49 4.32
N VAL A 12 -6.05 -0.72 3.51
CA VAL A 12 -5.66 0.67 3.82
C VAL A 12 -6.91 1.56 3.95
N SER A 13 -7.90 1.40 3.06
CA SER A 13 -9.12 2.22 3.11
C SER A 13 -9.93 1.98 4.38
N ARG A 14 -10.03 0.75 4.87
CA ARG A 14 -10.74 0.46 6.13
C ARG A 14 -10.09 1.17 7.33
N GLU A 15 -8.77 1.14 7.42
CA GLU A 15 -8.04 1.85 8.47
C GLU A 15 -8.16 3.37 8.30
N LEU A 16 -8.13 3.89 7.05
CA LEU A 16 -8.36 5.31 6.76
C LEU A 16 -9.76 5.78 7.16
N GLN A 17 -10.79 4.95 6.98
CA GLN A 17 -12.15 5.27 7.43
C GLN A 17 -12.23 5.48 8.94
N LEU A 18 -11.36 4.82 9.71
CA LEU A 18 -11.26 5.01 11.16
C LEU A 18 -10.39 6.24 11.50
N SER A 19 -9.20 6.30 10.93
CA SER A 19 -8.17 7.30 11.24
C SER A 19 -8.57 8.73 10.80
N LEU A 20 -9.37 8.87 9.72
CA LEU A 20 -9.83 10.16 9.21
C LEU A 20 -11.13 10.68 9.85
N ARG A 21 -11.68 9.96 10.85
CA ARG A 21 -12.85 10.46 11.60
C ARG A 21 -12.55 11.80 12.24
N GLY A 22 -13.46 12.76 12.05
CA GLY A 22 -13.28 14.11 12.56
C GLY A 22 -12.42 15.04 11.69
N GLN A 23 -11.80 14.52 10.61
CA GLN A 23 -11.02 15.36 9.68
C GLN A 23 -11.90 16.12 8.67
N GLY A 24 -13.15 15.77 8.53
CA GLY A 24 -14.11 16.38 7.62
C GLY A 24 -15.26 15.44 7.25
N GLU A 25 -16.00 15.81 6.21
CA GLU A 25 -17.01 14.94 5.60
C GLU A 25 -16.30 13.87 4.75
N LEU A 26 -16.31 12.63 5.22
CA LEU A 26 -15.68 11.50 4.54
C LEU A 26 -16.68 10.81 3.61
N ILE A 27 -16.47 10.91 2.31
CA ILE A 27 -17.25 10.23 1.27
C ILE A 27 -16.46 9.03 0.78
N VAL A 28 -16.91 7.82 1.12
CA VAL A 28 -16.27 6.58 0.69
C VAL A 28 -16.95 6.03 -0.56
N ARG A 29 -16.16 5.57 -1.52
CA ARG A 29 -16.65 4.94 -2.76
C ARG A 29 -15.97 3.59 -2.99
N GLY A 30 -16.80 2.57 -3.05
CA GLY A 30 -16.44 1.24 -3.53
C GLY A 30 -16.65 1.11 -5.04
N ARG A 31 -16.31 -0.05 -5.59
CA ARG A 31 -16.45 -0.34 -7.03
C ARG A 31 -17.89 -0.27 -7.53
N ASP A 32 -18.85 -0.57 -6.67
CA ASP A 32 -20.29 -0.51 -6.97
C ASP A 32 -20.80 0.91 -7.25
N ARG A 33 -20.14 1.91 -6.66
CA ARG A 33 -20.52 3.33 -6.78
C ARG A 33 -19.57 4.14 -7.66
N LEU A 34 -18.30 3.75 -7.75
CA LEU A 34 -17.29 4.35 -8.61
C LEU A 34 -16.34 3.26 -9.10
N ASP A 35 -16.60 2.72 -10.29
CA ASP A 35 -15.74 1.75 -10.95
C ASP A 35 -14.57 2.47 -11.64
N LEU A 36 -13.36 2.25 -11.13
CA LEU A 36 -12.14 2.85 -11.67
C LEU A 36 -11.77 2.35 -13.08
N SER A 37 -12.42 1.31 -13.58
CA SER A 37 -12.27 0.89 -14.97
C SER A 37 -13.13 1.73 -15.95
N GLN A 38 -13.93 2.68 -15.44
CA GLN A 38 -14.88 3.51 -16.22
C GLN A 38 -14.48 4.99 -16.17
N PRO A 39 -13.70 5.50 -17.15
CA PRO A 39 -13.20 6.88 -17.17
C PRO A 39 -14.26 7.96 -16.97
N GLU A 40 -15.37 7.84 -17.70
CA GLU A 40 -16.43 8.85 -17.65
C GLU A 40 -17.16 8.87 -16.31
N GLN A 41 -17.32 7.72 -15.68
CA GLN A 41 -17.87 7.65 -14.32
C GLN A 41 -16.98 8.34 -13.30
N ILE A 42 -15.65 8.19 -13.42
CA ILE A 42 -14.69 8.89 -12.55
C ILE A 42 -14.88 10.40 -12.70
N ARG A 43 -14.84 10.94 -13.92
CA ARG A 43 -14.98 12.37 -14.20
C ARG A 43 -16.30 12.92 -13.68
N GLN A 44 -17.41 12.25 -13.99
CA GLN A 44 -18.75 12.66 -13.54
C GLN A 44 -18.81 12.74 -12.02
N GLN A 45 -18.41 11.67 -11.31
CA GLN A 45 -18.50 11.62 -9.85
C GLN A 45 -17.64 12.71 -9.18
N LEU A 46 -16.42 12.98 -9.67
CA LEU A 46 -15.59 14.03 -9.08
C LEU A 46 -16.17 15.43 -9.31
N ARG A 47 -16.72 15.69 -10.49
CA ARG A 47 -17.37 16.98 -10.81
C ARG A 47 -18.65 17.22 -10.01
N GLU A 48 -19.42 16.17 -9.72
CA GLU A 48 -20.61 16.23 -8.86
C GLU A 48 -20.26 16.40 -7.40
N LEU A 49 -19.33 15.58 -6.89
CA LEU A 49 -18.95 15.57 -5.48
C LEU A 49 -18.14 16.80 -5.07
N ARG A 50 -17.29 17.32 -5.99
CA ARG A 50 -16.36 18.43 -5.75
C ARG A 50 -15.56 18.25 -4.44
N PRO A 51 -14.79 17.17 -4.29
CA PRO A 51 -14.00 16.96 -3.09
C PRO A 51 -12.89 18.02 -2.96
N GLU A 52 -12.53 18.33 -1.70
CA GLU A 52 -11.40 19.19 -1.37
C GLU A 52 -10.10 18.40 -1.13
N LEU A 53 -10.22 17.07 -1.02
CA LEU A 53 -9.11 16.12 -0.93
C LEU A 53 -9.56 14.79 -1.54
N ILE A 54 -8.70 14.19 -2.35
CA ILE A 54 -8.93 12.84 -2.93
C ILE A 54 -7.87 11.90 -2.37
N ILE A 55 -8.30 10.76 -1.83
CA ILE A 55 -7.40 9.69 -1.37
C ILE A 55 -7.73 8.42 -2.16
N ASN A 56 -6.83 8.01 -3.03
CA ASN A 56 -6.99 6.81 -3.84
C ASN A 56 -6.27 5.61 -3.19
N ALA A 57 -7.02 4.84 -2.40
CA ALA A 57 -6.58 3.57 -1.81
C ALA A 57 -7.11 2.34 -2.58
N ALA A 58 -7.69 2.55 -3.76
CA ALA A 58 -8.14 1.49 -4.64
C ALA A 58 -7.05 1.13 -5.66
N ALA A 59 -6.89 -0.16 -5.92
CA ALA A 59 -5.99 -0.69 -6.94
C ALA A 59 -6.38 -2.12 -7.34
N HIS A 60 -5.95 -2.55 -8.51
CA HIS A 60 -5.85 -3.98 -8.84
C HIS A 60 -4.61 -4.54 -8.17
N THR A 61 -4.78 -5.21 -7.02
CA THR A 61 -3.67 -5.69 -6.17
C THR A 61 -3.37 -7.19 -6.30
N ALA A 62 -4.14 -7.91 -7.11
CA ALA A 62 -3.92 -9.34 -7.35
C ALA A 62 -2.72 -9.53 -8.30
N VAL A 63 -1.51 -9.53 -7.74
CA VAL A 63 -0.23 -9.49 -8.48
C VAL A 63 -0.13 -10.61 -9.52
N ASP A 64 -0.47 -11.85 -9.14
CA ASP A 64 -0.42 -13.00 -10.07
C ASP A 64 -1.54 -12.93 -11.14
N GLN A 65 -2.72 -12.49 -10.78
CA GLN A 65 -3.85 -12.33 -11.71
C GLN A 65 -3.63 -11.19 -12.71
N ALA A 66 -2.87 -10.17 -12.34
CA ALA A 66 -2.51 -9.07 -13.23
C ALA A 66 -1.78 -9.55 -14.49
N GLU A 67 -1.00 -10.64 -14.40
CA GLU A 67 -0.29 -11.19 -15.57
C GLU A 67 -1.26 -11.67 -16.67
N SER A 68 -2.45 -12.13 -16.31
CA SER A 68 -3.52 -12.52 -17.25
C SER A 68 -4.58 -11.43 -17.50
N GLU A 69 -4.68 -10.42 -16.61
CA GLU A 69 -5.66 -9.34 -16.68
C GLU A 69 -5.00 -7.96 -16.90
N ALA A 70 -3.97 -7.91 -17.77
CA ALA A 70 -3.15 -6.71 -17.96
C ALA A 70 -3.98 -5.45 -18.29
N GLN A 71 -4.98 -5.56 -19.18
CA GLN A 71 -5.85 -4.43 -19.54
C GLN A 71 -6.58 -3.87 -18.33
N LEU A 72 -7.17 -4.72 -17.50
CA LEU A 72 -7.86 -4.30 -16.28
C LEU A 72 -6.89 -3.69 -15.27
N ALA A 73 -5.72 -4.29 -15.09
CA ALA A 73 -4.68 -3.77 -14.21
C ALA A 73 -4.23 -2.36 -14.63
N PHE A 74 -4.00 -2.11 -15.91
CA PHE A 74 -3.64 -0.77 -16.43
C PHE A 74 -4.83 0.21 -16.33
N ALA A 75 -6.07 -0.21 -16.62
CA ALA A 75 -7.23 0.67 -16.47
C ALA A 75 -7.35 1.20 -15.04
N ILE A 76 -7.23 0.32 -14.02
CA ILE A 76 -7.41 0.66 -12.61
C ILE A 76 -6.15 1.32 -12.03
N ASN A 77 -4.95 0.83 -12.36
CA ASN A 77 -3.71 1.27 -11.71
C ASN A 77 -3.00 2.41 -12.44
N ALA A 78 -3.32 2.68 -13.70
CA ALA A 78 -2.67 3.71 -14.50
C ALA A 78 -3.66 4.75 -15.03
N THR A 79 -4.64 4.36 -15.84
CA THR A 79 -5.59 5.30 -16.45
C THR A 79 -6.42 6.04 -15.40
N ALA A 80 -7.01 5.33 -14.46
CA ALA A 80 -7.82 5.94 -13.40
C ALA A 80 -7.02 6.94 -12.54
N PRO A 81 -5.81 6.65 -12.03
CA PRO A 81 -5.00 7.63 -11.32
C PRO A 81 -4.68 8.89 -12.11
N GLY A 82 -4.43 8.78 -13.42
CA GLY A 82 -4.26 9.93 -14.31
C GLY A 82 -5.51 10.82 -14.35
N ILE A 83 -6.68 10.21 -14.55
CA ILE A 83 -7.97 10.93 -14.56
C ILE A 83 -8.25 11.56 -13.18
N LEU A 84 -7.97 10.85 -12.09
CA LEU A 84 -8.12 11.40 -10.74
C LEU A 84 -7.22 12.63 -10.54
N ALA A 85 -6.00 12.62 -11.05
CA ALA A 85 -5.08 13.74 -10.98
C ALA A 85 -5.57 14.94 -11.82
N GLU A 86 -6.07 14.70 -13.04
CA GLU A 86 -6.64 15.76 -13.90
C GLU A 86 -7.83 16.45 -13.22
N GLU A 87 -8.79 15.69 -12.73
CA GLU A 87 -9.97 16.25 -12.06
C GLU A 87 -9.60 16.89 -10.71
N ALA A 88 -8.64 16.32 -9.97
CA ALA A 88 -8.11 16.92 -8.75
C ALA A 88 -7.48 18.30 -9.02
N ALA A 89 -6.62 18.40 -10.04
CA ALA A 89 -6.00 19.67 -10.45
C ALA A 89 -7.05 20.71 -10.89
N ALA A 90 -8.06 20.31 -11.65
CA ALA A 90 -9.16 21.17 -12.06
C ALA A 90 -10.00 21.69 -10.88
N LEU A 91 -10.11 20.92 -9.80
CA LEU A 91 -10.79 21.29 -8.56
C LEU A 91 -9.91 22.07 -7.58
N GLY A 92 -8.58 22.14 -7.82
CA GLY A 92 -7.62 22.67 -6.84
C GLY A 92 -7.46 21.78 -5.59
N ALA A 93 -7.86 20.52 -5.68
CA ALA A 93 -7.80 19.55 -4.58
C ALA A 93 -6.50 18.72 -4.65
N PRO A 94 -5.81 18.46 -3.53
CA PRO A 94 -4.71 17.51 -3.52
C PRO A 94 -5.17 16.07 -3.76
N LEU A 95 -4.27 15.24 -4.34
CA LEU A 95 -4.44 13.81 -4.52
C LEU A 95 -3.40 13.05 -3.71
N ILE A 96 -3.83 12.14 -2.83
CA ILE A 96 -2.98 11.13 -2.19
C ILE A 96 -3.23 9.80 -2.88
N HIS A 97 -2.17 9.19 -3.42
CA HIS A 97 -2.22 7.92 -4.15
C HIS A 97 -1.21 6.92 -3.62
N TYR A 98 -1.65 5.69 -3.32
CA TYR A 98 -0.75 4.62 -2.90
C TYR A 98 -0.20 3.86 -4.10
N SER A 99 1.13 3.77 -4.16
CA SER A 99 1.87 2.94 -5.10
C SER A 99 2.56 1.76 -4.38
N SER A 100 3.58 1.17 -4.99
CA SER A 100 4.16 -0.10 -4.53
C SER A 100 5.68 -0.16 -4.76
N ASP A 101 6.36 -0.93 -3.90
CA ASP A 101 7.72 -1.42 -4.07
C ASP A 101 7.93 -2.24 -5.36
N TYR A 102 6.87 -2.84 -5.92
CA TYR A 102 6.90 -3.62 -7.18
C TYR A 102 7.26 -2.79 -8.42
N VAL A 103 7.42 -1.48 -8.29
CA VAL A 103 8.01 -0.65 -9.35
C VAL A 103 9.51 -0.90 -9.51
N PHE A 104 10.15 -1.57 -8.56
CA PHE A 104 11.57 -1.94 -8.59
C PHE A 104 11.77 -3.42 -8.90
N ASP A 105 12.96 -3.77 -9.42
CA ASP A 105 13.32 -5.14 -9.78
C ASP A 105 13.90 -5.99 -8.64
N GLY A 106 14.25 -5.36 -7.53
CA GLY A 106 14.82 -6.04 -6.36
C GLY A 106 16.30 -6.43 -6.50
N THR A 107 17.04 -5.87 -7.46
CA THR A 107 18.46 -6.21 -7.70
C THR A 107 19.44 -5.39 -6.85
N LYS A 108 19.00 -4.26 -6.29
CA LYS A 108 19.82 -3.41 -5.42
C LYS A 108 20.06 -4.10 -4.06
N ASN A 109 21.28 -3.99 -3.52
CA ASN A 109 21.64 -4.57 -2.21
C ASN A 109 21.33 -3.66 -1.02
N ALA A 110 20.79 -2.46 -1.25
CA ALA A 110 20.39 -1.47 -0.25
C ALA A 110 18.90 -1.12 -0.40
N PRO A 111 18.26 -0.44 0.56
CA PRO A 111 16.93 0.10 0.36
C PRO A 111 16.86 1.01 -0.86
N TYR A 112 15.73 0.96 -1.59
CA TYR A 112 15.48 1.84 -2.73
C TYR A 112 15.09 3.23 -2.25
N ALA A 113 15.73 4.26 -2.82
CA ALA A 113 15.32 5.65 -2.68
C ALA A 113 14.33 6.05 -3.79
N GLU A 114 13.63 7.17 -3.61
CA GLU A 114 12.65 7.65 -4.58
C GLU A 114 13.26 8.00 -5.94
N ASP A 115 14.56 8.35 -5.96
CA ASP A 115 15.31 8.71 -7.19
C ASP A 115 15.94 7.49 -7.89
N ASP A 116 15.86 6.29 -7.30
CA ASP A 116 16.29 5.08 -7.99
C ASP A 116 15.42 4.79 -9.21
N VAL A 117 16.05 4.36 -10.30
CA VAL A 117 15.34 4.09 -11.56
C VAL A 117 14.40 2.89 -11.39
N PRO A 118 13.09 3.05 -11.61
CA PRO A 118 12.16 1.95 -11.57
C PRO A 118 12.41 0.94 -12.72
N ASN A 119 12.30 -0.36 -12.41
CA ASN A 119 12.43 -1.45 -13.38
C ASN A 119 11.48 -2.62 -13.02
N PRO A 120 10.16 -2.47 -13.15
CA PRO A 120 9.18 -3.43 -12.69
C PRO A 120 9.25 -4.77 -13.44
N LEU A 121 9.22 -5.88 -12.71
CA LEU A 121 9.37 -7.24 -13.26
C LEU A 121 8.08 -7.78 -13.90
N GLY A 122 6.89 -7.38 -13.43
CA GLY A 122 5.59 -7.91 -13.82
C GLY A 122 4.57 -6.83 -14.19
N VAL A 123 3.41 -7.25 -14.65
CA VAL A 123 2.31 -6.38 -15.08
C VAL A 123 1.85 -5.47 -13.94
N TYR A 124 1.69 -6.00 -12.74
CA TYR A 124 1.30 -5.20 -11.57
C TYR A 124 2.23 -4.01 -11.36
N GLY A 125 3.54 -4.25 -11.27
CA GLY A 125 4.53 -3.19 -11.08
C GLY A 125 4.52 -2.17 -12.23
N ARG A 126 4.46 -2.65 -13.48
CA ARG A 126 4.36 -1.78 -14.67
C ARG A 126 3.11 -0.90 -14.64
N SER A 127 1.95 -1.46 -14.27
CA SER A 127 0.70 -0.70 -14.18
C SER A 127 0.73 0.35 -13.06
N LYS A 128 1.35 0.03 -11.92
CA LYS A 128 1.53 1.00 -10.81
C LYS A 128 2.47 2.13 -11.21
N LEU A 129 3.61 1.83 -11.83
CA LEU A 129 4.54 2.83 -12.34
C LEU A 129 3.90 3.76 -13.40
N ALA A 130 3.13 3.20 -14.32
CA ALA A 130 2.41 4.00 -15.31
C ALA A 130 1.40 4.97 -14.64
N GLY A 131 0.78 4.57 -13.54
CA GLY A 131 -0.09 5.44 -12.74
C GLY A 131 0.66 6.59 -12.05
N GLU A 132 1.83 6.30 -11.48
CA GLU A 132 2.71 7.34 -10.93
C GLU A 132 3.07 8.39 -11.99
N GLN A 133 3.50 7.92 -13.16
CA GLN A 133 3.87 8.78 -14.29
C GLN A 133 2.68 9.60 -14.78
N ALA A 134 1.48 9.03 -14.85
CA ALA A 134 0.27 9.75 -15.24
C ALA A 134 -0.09 10.87 -14.25
N ILE A 135 0.02 10.63 -12.93
CA ILE A 135 -0.20 11.65 -11.90
C ILE A 135 0.85 12.76 -12.01
N GLN A 136 2.13 12.41 -12.14
CA GLN A 136 3.23 13.36 -12.24
C GLN A 136 3.12 14.25 -13.47
N ALA A 137 2.68 13.70 -14.61
CA ALA A 137 2.49 14.44 -15.85
C ALA A 137 1.45 15.56 -15.75
N VAL A 138 0.45 15.44 -14.89
CA VAL A 138 -0.56 16.46 -14.61
C VAL A 138 0.03 17.65 -13.84
N GLY A 139 0.97 17.41 -12.91
CA GLY A 139 1.68 18.45 -12.16
C GLY A 139 0.86 19.13 -11.06
N GLY A 140 -0.34 18.66 -10.72
CA GLY A 140 -1.14 19.15 -9.57
C GLY A 140 -0.56 18.78 -8.22
N ALA A 141 -1.13 19.31 -7.13
CA ALA A 141 -0.77 18.94 -5.76
C ALA A 141 -1.04 17.46 -5.52
N HIS A 142 0.01 16.65 -5.30
CA HIS A 142 -0.14 15.22 -5.11
C HIS A 142 0.91 14.63 -4.16
N LEU A 143 0.54 13.57 -3.44
CA LEU A 143 1.44 12.66 -2.76
C LEU A 143 1.27 11.27 -3.36
N ILE A 144 2.31 10.76 -3.99
CA ILE A 144 2.42 9.35 -4.38
C ILE A 144 3.21 8.64 -3.29
N LEU A 145 2.58 7.68 -2.61
CA LEU A 145 3.16 6.96 -1.48
C LEU A 145 3.43 5.51 -1.89
N ARG A 146 4.68 5.18 -2.23
CA ARG A 146 5.08 3.78 -2.44
C ARG A 146 5.14 3.07 -1.10
N THR A 147 4.44 1.96 -0.99
CA THR A 147 4.40 1.11 0.21
C THR A 147 4.77 -0.33 -0.12
N SER A 148 5.01 -1.15 0.90
CA SER A 148 5.51 -2.51 0.77
C SER A 148 4.79 -3.45 1.73
N TRP A 149 4.47 -4.68 1.30
CA TRP A 149 4.00 -5.80 2.12
C TRP A 149 2.86 -5.45 3.08
N VAL A 150 1.84 -4.76 2.56
CA VAL A 150 0.72 -4.28 3.37
C VAL A 150 -0.09 -5.42 3.98
N TYR A 151 -0.34 -5.35 5.28
CA TYR A 151 -1.19 -6.29 6.01
C TYR A 151 -2.13 -5.57 6.97
N SER A 152 -3.19 -6.27 7.39
CA SER A 152 -4.15 -5.83 8.40
C SER A 152 -4.89 -7.03 9.01
N LEU A 153 -5.77 -6.77 9.95
CA LEU A 153 -6.73 -7.77 10.48
C LEU A 153 -7.93 -8.00 9.56
N HIS A 154 -7.93 -7.39 8.36
CA HIS A 154 -9.02 -7.46 7.38
C HIS A 154 -8.55 -7.92 6.01
N GLY A 155 -9.48 -8.46 5.21
CA GLY A 155 -9.24 -8.84 3.82
C GLY A 155 -8.37 -10.09 3.66
N ARG A 156 -7.57 -10.11 2.60
CA ARG A 156 -6.65 -11.22 2.30
C ARG A 156 -5.23 -10.70 2.35
N ASN A 157 -4.39 -11.24 3.21
CA ASN A 157 -2.99 -10.84 3.36
C ASN A 157 -2.17 -11.97 3.97
N PHE A 158 -0.86 -11.76 4.03
CA PHE A 158 0.09 -12.74 4.54
C PHE A 158 -0.14 -13.04 6.03
N LEU A 159 -0.37 -12.02 6.87
CA LEU A 159 -0.62 -12.19 8.31
C LEU A 159 -1.78 -13.18 8.56
N LEU A 160 -2.95 -12.92 7.98
CA LEU A 160 -4.14 -13.76 8.18
C LEU A 160 -3.96 -15.18 7.60
N THR A 161 -3.25 -15.26 6.47
CA THR A 161 -2.90 -16.56 5.86
C THR A 161 -2.00 -17.36 6.78
N MET A 162 -0.95 -16.75 7.34
CA MET A 162 -0.05 -17.42 8.28
C MET A 162 -0.74 -17.78 9.59
N GLN A 163 -1.56 -16.89 10.16
CA GLN A 163 -2.33 -17.20 11.38
C GLN A 163 -3.21 -18.45 11.22
N ARG A 164 -3.79 -18.64 10.03
CA ARG A 164 -4.59 -19.82 9.74
C ARG A 164 -3.72 -21.05 9.49
N LEU A 165 -2.77 -20.98 8.56
CA LEU A 165 -1.97 -22.13 8.15
C LEU A 165 -1.08 -22.67 9.27
N LEU A 166 -0.54 -21.79 10.14
CA LEU A 166 0.26 -22.18 11.30
C LEU A 166 -0.51 -23.04 12.28
N GLN A 167 -1.84 -22.93 12.35
CA GLN A 167 -2.70 -23.70 13.24
C GLN A 167 -3.30 -24.93 12.55
N GLU A 168 -3.32 -24.98 11.20
CA GLU A 168 -3.94 -26.07 10.42
C GLU A 168 -2.93 -27.13 9.94
N ARG A 169 -1.62 -26.83 9.95
CA ARG A 169 -0.59 -27.68 9.36
C ARG A 169 0.47 -28.06 10.39
N ASP A 170 1.16 -29.19 10.14
CA ASP A 170 2.29 -29.63 10.96
C ASP A 170 3.58 -28.90 10.56
N SER A 171 3.73 -28.59 9.28
CA SER A 171 4.90 -27.85 8.74
C SER A 171 4.49 -26.95 7.59
N LEU A 172 5.23 -25.84 7.43
CA LEU A 172 5.06 -24.86 6.34
C LEU A 172 6.42 -24.44 5.77
N ASN A 173 6.53 -24.48 4.44
CA ASN A 173 7.64 -23.91 3.71
C ASN A 173 7.38 -22.41 3.46
N VAL A 174 8.32 -21.55 3.84
CA VAL A 174 8.19 -20.10 3.66
C VAL A 174 9.45 -19.54 3.02
N VAL A 175 9.27 -18.66 2.04
CA VAL A 175 10.37 -18.02 1.30
C VAL A 175 11.22 -17.17 2.25
N ALA A 176 12.56 -17.37 2.18
CA ALA A 176 13.52 -16.73 3.08
C ALA A 176 14.49 -15.76 2.39
N ASP A 177 14.52 -15.72 1.07
CA ASP A 177 15.43 -14.92 0.26
C ASP A 177 14.79 -13.66 -0.35
N GLN A 178 13.51 -13.39 -0.05
CA GLN A 178 12.87 -12.11 -0.31
C GLN A 178 12.84 -11.28 0.98
N VAL A 179 13.36 -10.05 0.90
CA VAL A 179 13.50 -9.15 2.05
C VAL A 179 12.72 -7.85 1.79
N GLY A 180 11.97 -7.42 2.79
CA GLY A 180 11.17 -6.19 2.76
C GLY A 180 10.79 -5.74 4.17
N ALA A 181 9.83 -4.83 4.26
CA ALA A 181 9.28 -4.37 5.53
C ALA A 181 7.75 -4.56 5.55
N PRO A 182 7.23 -5.55 6.30
CA PRO A 182 5.79 -5.69 6.48
C PRO A 182 5.20 -4.40 7.06
N THR A 183 4.24 -3.81 6.37
CA THR A 183 3.69 -2.51 6.74
C THR A 183 2.21 -2.65 7.11
N TRP A 184 1.90 -2.37 8.36
CA TRP A 184 0.52 -2.42 8.84
C TRP A 184 -0.31 -1.28 8.23
N ALA A 185 -1.50 -1.62 7.72
CA ALA A 185 -2.41 -0.64 7.12
C ALA A 185 -2.86 0.44 8.11
N GLY A 186 -2.92 0.13 9.42
CA GLY A 186 -3.18 1.11 10.48
C GLY A 186 -2.09 2.17 10.56
N SER A 187 -0.82 1.77 10.51
CA SER A 187 0.31 2.72 10.48
C SER A 187 0.29 3.60 9.23
N ILE A 188 -0.07 3.04 8.05
CA ILE A 188 -0.26 3.82 6.81
C ILE A 188 -1.38 4.86 6.98
N ALA A 189 -2.50 4.44 7.58
CA ALA A 189 -3.66 5.31 7.78
C ALA A 189 -3.34 6.45 8.76
N ASP A 190 -2.63 6.17 9.85
CA ASP A 190 -2.20 7.19 10.81
C ASP A 190 -1.20 8.18 10.20
N ALA A 191 -0.22 7.69 9.42
CA ALA A 191 0.69 8.55 8.69
C ALA A 191 -0.07 9.45 7.69
N THR A 192 -1.04 8.89 6.97
CA THR A 192 -1.87 9.66 6.04
C THR A 192 -2.68 10.74 6.76
N ARG A 193 -3.26 10.44 7.93
CA ARG A 193 -3.92 11.44 8.77
C ARG A 193 -2.97 12.58 9.15
N GLN A 194 -1.75 12.26 9.57
CA GLN A 194 -0.72 13.26 9.90
C GLN A 194 -0.38 14.15 8.69
N LEU A 195 -0.23 13.56 7.48
CA LEU A 195 0.01 14.32 6.24
C LEU A 195 -1.14 15.28 5.94
N VAL A 196 -2.39 14.82 6.08
CA VAL A 196 -3.60 15.64 5.90
C VAL A 196 -3.66 16.79 6.93
N GLU A 197 -3.38 16.50 8.20
CA GLU A 197 -3.35 17.50 9.26
C GLU A 197 -2.27 18.57 9.01
N ARG A 198 -1.04 18.15 8.64
CA ARG A 198 0.04 19.08 8.30
C ARG A 198 -0.33 20.00 7.15
N TRP A 199 -0.87 19.43 6.07
CA TRP A 199 -1.33 20.22 4.94
C TRP A 199 -2.40 21.26 5.37
N ARG A 200 -3.41 20.83 6.12
CA ARG A 200 -4.51 21.72 6.57
C ARG A 200 -4.04 22.86 7.47
N HIS A 201 -3.01 22.64 8.26
CA HIS A 201 -2.45 23.65 9.15
C HIS A 201 -1.34 24.49 8.52
N GLY A 202 -1.12 24.39 7.21
CA GLY A 202 -0.09 25.16 6.50
C GLY A 202 1.34 24.66 6.71
N HIS A 203 1.52 23.45 7.19
CA HIS A 203 2.81 22.79 7.41
C HIS A 203 3.09 21.68 6.38
N ALA A 204 2.54 21.82 5.15
CA ALA A 204 2.80 20.88 4.07
C ALA A 204 4.26 20.92 3.66
N GLY A 205 4.84 19.73 3.47
CA GLY A 205 6.09 19.57 2.76
C GLY A 205 5.89 19.69 1.24
N PRO A 206 6.95 19.52 0.45
CA PRO A 206 6.84 19.47 -1.02
C PRO A 206 5.89 18.36 -1.48
N TRP A 207 5.07 18.67 -2.47
CA TRP A 207 4.28 17.65 -3.17
C TRP A 207 5.18 16.76 -4.03
N GLY A 208 4.81 15.51 -4.24
CA GLY A 208 5.55 14.58 -5.08
C GLY A 208 5.52 13.13 -4.64
N LEU A 209 6.57 12.41 -5.00
CA LEU A 209 6.75 10.99 -4.75
C LEU A 209 7.54 10.74 -3.46
N TYR A 210 7.02 9.82 -2.63
CA TYR A 210 7.62 9.43 -1.36
C TYR A 210 7.50 7.92 -1.12
N HIS A 211 8.39 7.39 -0.30
CA HIS A 211 8.30 6.05 0.24
C HIS A 211 7.64 6.08 1.62
N LEU A 212 6.72 5.14 1.86
CA LEU A 212 5.97 5.00 3.12
C LEU A 212 5.87 3.52 3.50
N SER A 213 6.83 3.02 4.24
CA SER A 213 6.84 1.65 4.78
C SER A 213 7.31 1.64 6.22
N ALA A 214 7.07 0.54 6.93
CA ALA A 214 7.62 0.33 8.27
C ALA A 214 9.15 0.38 8.27
N GLN A 215 9.74 0.72 9.41
CA GLN A 215 11.18 0.66 9.63
C GLN A 215 11.66 -0.78 9.78
N GLY A 216 12.96 -0.98 9.60
CA GLY A 216 13.58 -2.29 9.68
C GLY A 216 13.39 -3.14 8.42
N GLU A 217 13.82 -4.38 8.51
CA GLU A 217 13.74 -5.33 7.40
C GLU A 217 13.58 -6.75 7.91
N VAL A 218 12.90 -7.59 7.12
CA VAL A 218 12.69 -9.01 7.44
C VAL A 218 12.38 -9.79 6.16
N SER A 219 12.68 -11.10 6.15
CA SER A 219 12.17 -11.99 5.10
C SER A 219 10.74 -12.44 5.37
N TRP A 220 10.05 -13.00 4.37
CA TRP A 220 8.74 -13.63 4.60
C TRP A 220 8.82 -14.73 5.66
N PHE A 221 9.91 -15.52 5.65
CA PHE A 221 10.15 -16.52 6.68
C PHE A 221 10.28 -15.89 8.08
N GLY A 222 11.05 -14.81 8.22
CA GLY A 222 11.17 -14.09 9.49
C GLY A 222 9.85 -13.49 9.96
N PHE A 223 9.06 -12.92 9.04
CA PHE A 223 7.72 -12.41 9.37
C PHE A 223 6.77 -13.51 9.81
N ALA A 224 6.78 -14.69 9.12
CA ALA A 224 6.02 -15.86 9.56
C ALA A 224 6.46 -16.37 10.94
N SER A 225 7.77 -16.33 11.23
CA SER A 225 8.33 -16.72 12.54
C SER A 225 7.83 -15.82 13.66
N ALA A 226 7.84 -14.50 13.45
CA ALA A 226 7.29 -13.55 14.42
C ALA A 226 5.79 -13.77 14.68
N ILE A 227 5.00 -14.06 13.63
CA ILE A 227 3.58 -14.40 13.78
C ILE A 227 3.42 -15.69 14.59
N ALA A 228 4.23 -16.72 14.32
CA ALA A 228 4.20 -17.99 15.07
C ALA A 228 4.56 -17.80 16.55
N GLU A 229 5.51 -16.93 16.87
CA GLU A 229 5.87 -16.57 18.25
C GLU A 229 4.68 -15.94 18.99
N GLN A 230 3.95 -15.03 18.35
CA GLN A 230 2.78 -14.40 18.95
C GLN A 230 1.64 -15.42 19.19
N LEU A 231 1.44 -16.36 18.28
CA LEU A 231 0.47 -17.43 18.48
C LEU A 231 0.86 -18.35 19.64
N ARG A 232 2.14 -18.72 19.75
CA ARG A 232 2.66 -19.54 20.86
C ARG A 232 2.53 -18.82 22.21
N ALA A 233 2.81 -17.52 22.25
CA ALA A 233 2.61 -16.71 23.45
C ALA A 233 1.14 -16.68 23.91
N GLN A 234 0.19 -16.91 22.98
CA GLN A 234 -1.24 -17.08 23.27
C GLN A 234 -1.63 -18.54 23.62
N GLY A 235 -0.66 -19.44 23.79
CA GLY A 235 -0.89 -20.84 24.10
C GLY A 235 -1.36 -21.70 22.91
N LYS A 236 -1.24 -21.21 21.67
CA LYS A 236 -1.65 -21.93 20.46
C LYS A 236 -0.49 -22.78 19.92
N ALA A 237 -0.80 -24.01 19.50
CA ALA A 237 0.13 -24.82 18.73
C ALA A 237 0.39 -24.17 17.35
N THR A 238 1.62 -24.30 16.85
CA THR A 238 1.99 -23.76 15.54
C THR A 238 2.80 -24.77 14.74
N ALA A 239 2.61 -24.76 13.43
CA ALA A 239 3.41 -25.52 12.47
C ALA A 239 4.92 -25.24 12.64
N THR A 240 5.73 -26.22 12.30
CA THR A 240 7.17 -26.03 12.13
C THR A 240 7.41 -25.26 10.82
N LEU A 241 8.13 -24.13 10.89
CA LEU A 241 8.49 -23.34 9.73
C LEU A 241 9.81 -23.82 9.11
N GLN A 242 9.84 -23.94 7.80
CA GLN A 242 11.03 -24.32 7.03
C GLN A 242 11.36 -23.21 6.01
N PRO A 243 12.58 -22.64 6.05
CA PRO A 243 12.99 -21.66 5.06
C PRO A 243 13.25 -22.32 3.71
N ILE A 244 12.73 -21.71 2.65
CA ILE A 244 13.00 -22.13 1.27
C ILE A 244 13.43 -20.93 0.42
N PRO A 245 14.20 -21.13 -0.67
CA PRO A 245 14.47 -20.08 -1.63
C PRO A 245 13.24 -19.83 -2.51
N SER A 246 13.15 -18.62 -3.11
CA SER A 246 12.09 -18.25 -4.06
C SER A 246 11.98 -19.22 -5.24
N SER A 247 13.11 -19.80 -5.68
CA SER A 247 13.15 -20.79 -6.76
C SER A 247 12.37 -22.08 -6.45
N ALA A 248 12.18 -22.38 -5.17
CA ALA A 248 11.38 -23.53 -4.72
C ALA A 248 9.87 -23.21 -4.59
N TYR A 249 9.48 -21.94 -4.81
CA TYR A 249 8.09 -21.48 -4.75
C TYR A 249 7.70 -20.71 -6.02
N PRO A 250 7.53 -21.38 -7.15
CA PRO A 250 7.20 -20.72 -8.41
C PRO A 250 5.83 -20.06 -8.36
N THR A 251 5.73 -18.84 -8.88
CA THR A 251 4.50 -18.04 -8.95
C THR A 251 4.35 -17.45 -10.35
N PRO A 252 3.11 -17.17 -10.83
CA PRO A 252 2.87 -16.57 -12.14
C PRO A 252 3.62 -15.25 -12.34
N ALA A 253 3.56 -14.35 -11.36
CA ALA A 253 4.31 -13.10 -11.39
C ALA A 253 5.68 -13.25 -10.72
N ARG A 254 6.72 -12.67 -11.32
CA ARG A 254 8.04 -12.56 -10.69
C ARG A 254 7.99 -11.55 -9.54
N ARG A 255 8.63 -11.91 -8.44
CA ARG A 255 8.71 -11.05 -7.23
C ARG A 255 10.13 -10.53 -7.03
N PRO A 256 10.30 -9.26 -6.63
CA PRO A 256 11.62 -8.72 -6.30
C PRO A 256 12.19 -9.43 -5.06
N LEU A 257 13.51 -9.69 -5.07
CA LEU A 257 14.21 -10.24 -3.90
C LEU A 257 14.40 -9.18 -2.80
N ASN A 258 14.51 -7.92 -3.20
CA ASN A 258 14.63 -6.78 -2.30
C ASN A 258 13.47 -5.81 -2.53
N SER A 259 12.65 -5.63 -1.51
CA SER A 259 11.50 -4.72 -1.45
C SER A 259 11.69 -3.62 -0.39
N ARG A 260 12.91 -3.38 0.08
CA ARG A 260 13.19 -2.37 1.11
C ARG A 260 13.12 -0.98 0.51
N LEU A 261 12.40 -0.09 1.18
CA LEU A 261 12.23 1.31 0.79
C LEU A 261 12.91 2.24 1.81
N ASP A 262 13.68 3.20 1.33
CA ASP A 262 14.21 4.30 2.14
C ASP A 262 13.14 5.38 2.29
N CYS A 263 12.66 5.59 3.51
CA CYS A 263 11.60 6.56 3.83
C CYS A 263 12.15 7.88 4.39
N THR A 264 13.46 8.11 4.33
CA THR A 264 14.12 9.30 4.91
C THR A 264 13.59 10.61 4.31
N ARG A 265 13.25 10.62 3.01
CA ARG A 265 12.69 11.79 2.33
C ARG A 265 11.37 12.22 2.96
N LEU A 266 10.44 11.30 3.21
CA LEU A 266 9.16 11.61 3.85
C LEU A 266 9.35 12.15 5.27
N GLN A 267 10.25 11.55 6.04
CA GLN A 267 10.58 12.02 7.37
C GLN A 267 11.16 13.44 7.37
N ARG A 268 12.09 13.72 6.45
CA ARG A 268 12.72 15.04 6.32
C ARG A 268 11.72 16.12 5.92
N ASP A 269 10.90 15.84 4.90
CA ASP A 269 10.08 16.84 4.21
C ASP A 269 8.70 17.02 4.87
N TRP A 270 8.12 15.95 5.42
CA TRP A 270 6.79 15.94 6.01
C TRP A 270 6.80 15.62 7.50
N HIS A 271 7.95 15.31 8.10
CA HIS A 271 8.10 14.89 9.50
C HIS A 271 7.16 13.73 9.87
N VAL A 272 6.98 12.79 8.96
CA VAL A 272 6.17 11.58 9.12
C VAL A 272 7.05 10.36 8.92
N GLN A 273 6.97 9.42 9.85
CA GLN A 273 7.73 8.18 9.85
C GLN A 273 6.89 7.08 10.49
N LEU A 274 6.94 5.86 9.97
CA LEU A 274 6.29 4.71 10.57
C LEU A 274 7.21 4.08 11.63
N SER A 275 6.61 3.32 12.55
CA SER A 275 7.33 2.51 13.53
C SER A 275 8.05 1.32 12.85
N ASP A 276 8.89 0.65 13.63
CA ASP A 276 9.48 -0.63 13.22
C ASP A 276 8.42 -1.67 12.93
N TRP A 277 8.68 -2.55 11.94
CA TRP A 277 7.72 -3.56 11.47
C TRP A 277 7.27 -4.53 12.57
N HIS A 278 8.17 -4.88 13.50
CA HIS A 278 7.86 -5.80 14.59
C HIS A 278 6.95 -5.15 15.64
N SER A 279 7.25 -3.90 16.01
CA SER A 279 6.38 -3.08 16.88
C SER A 279 4.99 -2.90 16.27
N ALA A 280 4.93 -2.59 14.96
CA ALA A 280 3.67 -2.45 14.23
C ALA A 280 2.87 -3.77 14.18
N LEU A 281 3.55 -4.93 14.09
CA LEU A 281 2.89 -6.24 14.17
C LEU A 281 2.23 -6.44 15.53
N LEU A 282 2.92 -6.12 16.63
CA LEU A 282 2.37 -6.23 17.98
C LEU A 282 1.16 -5.30 18.16
N GLU A 283 1.26 -4.05 17.74
CA GLU A 283 0.16 -3.08 17.76
C GLU A 283 -1.04 -3.60 16.97
N CYS A 284 -0.84 -4.10 15.76
CA CYS A 284 -1.88 -4.68 14.93
C CYS A 284 -2.61 -5.83 15.63
N LEU A 285 -1.86 -6.75 16.25
CA LEU A 285 -2.43 -7.92 16.91
C LEU A 285 -3.20 -7.57 18.19
N HIS A 286 -2.88 -6.47 18.85
CA HIS A 286 -3.55 -5.97 20.05
C HIS A 286 -4.61 -4.90 19.76
N SER A 287 -4.72 -4.45 18.51
CA SER A 287 -5.73 -3.46 18.11
C SER A 287 -7.14 -4.04 18.33
N PRO A 288 -8.08 -3.28 18.91
CA PRO A 288 -9.47 -3.71 19.03
C PRO A 288 -10.05 -3.92 17.62
N ARG A 289 -10.67 -5.11 17.44
CA ARG A 289 -11.31 -5.50 16.17
C ARG A 289 -12.62 -4.75 15.93
#